data_fd5b68759e09e4e3d6722c90a550b383
#
_entry.id   fd5b68759e09e4e3d6722c90a550b383
#
_cell.length_a   1.000
_cell.length_b   1.000
_cell.length_c   1.000
_cell.angle_alpha   90.00
_cell.angle_beta   90.00
_cell.angle_gamma   90.00
#
_symmetry.space_group_name_H-M   'P 1'
#
loop_
_entity.id
_entity.type
_entity.pdbx_description
1 polymer ?
#
loop_
_entity_poly.entity_id
_entity_poly.type
_entity_poly.pdbx_seq_one_letter_code
_entity_poly.pdbx_strand_id
1 'polypeptide(L)'
;MGSLHEHSAAESLARAAAAGVRMLIVPVDIATEFPRKWAYTSTFIAWFEDTLSQARAAYTKLAEANLCVPCDLPAEYLFEHTYFVVGAHPYSAPDYNQEAEQRLFELLEYPLCVGVGEIGLDFGPYCEVSEEVQRQVFERQLSIAHEHNQRVELHLRDGADDTHAHDLALEILNRMGVPKAGCDLHCYTDGPEIMKPFADLGCFVAFGGAATFKRSDDIRAAMISCPEAQLLSETDFPYMAPEPLRGGECTPAMVVHTVERLAELRWQRLDIPKEKTYTILWENAQRFVGLA
;
A
#
# COMPACT_ATOMS: atom_id res chain seq x y z
N MET A 1 -6.19 -2.17 -21.24
CA MET A 1 -7.05 -2.86 -20.26
C MET A 1 -8.36 -2.11 -20.19
N GLY A 2 -9.50 -2.78 -20.41
CA GLY A 2 -10.81 -2.18 -20.19
C GLY A 2 -10.95 -1.80 -18.71
N SER A 3 -11.82 -0.84 -18.41
CA SER A 3 -12.01 -0.38 -17.03
C SER A 3 -12.30 -1.58 -16.12
N LEU A 4 -11.32 -1.92 -15.26
CA LEU A 4 -11.48 -2.89 -14.18
C LEU A 4 -12.31 -2.31 -13.01
N HIS A 5 -12.76 -1.05 -13.10
CA HIS A 5 -13.35 -0.33 -11.98
C HIS A 5 -14.86 -0.17 -12.15
N GLU A 6 -15.63 -0.83 -11.30
CA GLU A 6 -17.08 -0.63 -11.21
C GLU A 6 -17.42 0.80 -10.74
N HIS A 7 -16.49 1.48 -10.04
CA HIS A 7 -16.68 2.81 -9.48
C HIS A 7 -15.55 3.75 -9.89
N SER A 8 -15.86 5.04 -9.98
CA SER A 8 -14.84 6.09 -10.11
C SER A 8 -13.96 6.16 -8.85
N ALA A 9 -12.78 6.78 -8.96
CA ALA A 9 -11.90 6.99 -7.80
C ALA A 9 -12.64 7.76 -6.67
N ALA A 10 -13.41 8.77 -7.02
CA ALA A 10 -14.21 9.55 -6.07
C ALA A 10 -15.28 8.72 -5.35
N GLU A 11 -16.00 7.86 -6.08
CA GLU A 11 -16.97 6.94 -5.49
C GLU A 11 -16.32 5.89 -4.60
N SER A 12 -15.16 5.38 -4.99
CA SER A 12 -14.38 4.42 -4.19
C SER A 12 -13.93 5.03 -2.86
N LEU A 13 -13.44 6.28 -2.87
CA LEU A 13 -13.08 7.03 -1.66
C LEU A 13 -14.31 7.32 -0.78
N ALA A 14 -15.42 7.75 -1.38
CA ALA A 14 -16.65 8.00 -0.62
C ALA A 14 -17.17 6.75 0.08
N ARG A 15 -17.12 5.59 -0.59
CA ARG A 15 -17.49 4.29 -0.01
C ARG A 15 -16.52 3.85 1.08
N ALA A 16 -15.22 4.10 0.92
CA ALA A 16 -14.22 3.84 1.96
C ALA A 16 -14.52 4.69 3.21
N ALA A 17 -14.79 5.99 3.04
CA ALA A 17 -15.20 6.86 4.14
C ALA A 17 -16.48 6.39 4.83
N ALA A 18 -17.47 5.93 4.07
CA ALA A 18 -18.73 5.39 4.57
C ALA A 18 -18.55 4.09 5.34
N ALA A 19 -17.56 3.27 4.96
CA ALA A 19 -17.17 2.04 5.66
C ALA A 19 -16.30 2.27 6.91
N GLY A 20 -15.96 3.52 7.23
CA GLY A 20 -15.15 3.84 8.41
C GLY A 20 -13.64 3.95 8.16
N VAL A 21 -13.17 3.86 6.91
CA VAL A 21 -11.76 4.13 6.58
C VAL A 21 -11.46 5.61 6.81
N ARG A 22 -10.31 5.90 7.43
CA ARG A 22 -9.92 7.27 7.80
C ARG A 22 -8.56 7.71 7.28
N MET A 23 -7.81 6.80 6.69
CA MET A 23 -6.52 7.06 6.07
C MET A 23 -6.28 6.03 4.98
N LEU A 24 -5.66 6.42 3.88
CA LEU A 24 -5.16 5.50 2.87
C LEU A 24 -3.98 6.10 2.09
N ILE A 25 -3.18 5.23 1.51
CA ILE A 25 -2.09 5.54 0.61
C ILE A 25 -2.40 4.91 -0.75
N VAL A 26 -2.14 5.63 -1.82
CA VAL A 26 -2.38 5.19 -3.20
C VAL A 26 -1.05 5.22 -3.97
N PRO A 27 -0.58 4.11 -4.52
CA PRO A 27 0.62 4.13 -5.36
C PRO A 27 0.34 4.75 -6.73
N VAL A 28 1.33 5.47 -7.24
CA VAL A 28 1.31 6.13 -8.55
C VAL A 28 2.56 5.75 -9.35
N ASP A 29 2.39 4.93 -10.37
CA ASP A 29 3.48 4.58 -11.29
C ASP A 29 3.82 5.75 -12.22
N ILE A 30 5.04 6.28 -12.06
CA ILE A 30 5.51 7.49 -12.76
C ILE A 30 6.12 7.21 -14.14
N ALA A 31 6.44 5.96 -14.46
CA ALA A 31 7.17 5.62 -15.68
C ALA A 31 6.25 5.24 -16.83
N THR A 32 5.24 4.40 -16.60
CA THR A 32 4.32 3.94 -17.66
C THR A 32 2.90 4.44 -17.50
N GLU A 33 2.31 4.38 -16.31
CA GLU A 33 0.91 4.77 -16.13
C GLU A 33 0.72 6.28 -16.14
N PHE A 34 1.60 7.00 -15.48
CA PHE A 34 1.51 8.46 -15.37
C PHE A 34 1.44 9.12 -16.74
N PRO A 35 2.43 8.92 -17.66
CA PRO A 35 2.41 9.60 -18.94
C PRO A 35 1.24 9.22 -19.88
N ARG A 36 0.56 8.13 -19.56
CA ARG A 36 -0.67 7.72 -20.29
C ARG A 36 -1.91 8.48 -19.83
N LYS A 37 -1.92 8.97 -18.58
CA LYS A 37 -3.08 9.60 -17.95
C LYS A 37 -2.92 11.11 -17.82
N TRP A 38 -1.72 11.60 -17.56
CA TRP A 38 -1.44 13.01 -17.27
C TRP A 38 -0.22 13.51 -18.04
N ALA A 39 -0.35 14.67 -18.65
CA ALA A 39 0.75 15.29 -19.41
C ALA A 39 1.83 15.88 -18.49
N TYR A 40 1.41 16.40 -17.30
CA TYR A 40 2.27 17.08 -16.33
C TYR A 40 1.87 16.73 -14.91
N THR A 41 2.81 16.85 -13.97
CA THR A 41 2.56 16.65 -12.53
C THR A 41 1.48 17.57 -11.99
N SER A 42 1.41 18.81 -12.46
CA SER A 42 0.32 19.75 -12.11
C SER A 42 -1.07 19.27 -12.56
N THR A 43 -1.18 18.55 -13.67
CA THR A 43 -2.47 17.99 -14.13
C THR A 43 -2.89 16.80 -13.28
N PHE A 44 -1.94 16.00 -12.80
CA PHE A 44 -2.22 14.95 -11.82
C PHE A 44 -2.69 15.54 -10.49
N ILE A 45 -1.99 16.54 -9.96
CA ILE A 45 -2.36 17.19 -8.69
C ILE A 45 -3.78 17.79 -8.79
N ALA A 46 -4.09 18.51 -9.87
CA ALA A 46 -5.43 19.06 -10.08
C ALA A 46 -6.51 17.96 -10.16
N TRP A 47 -6.22 16.84 -10.83
CA TRP A 47 -7.12 15.68 -10.88
C TRP A 47 -7.30 15.04 -9.50
N PHE A 48 -6.24 14.93 -8.72
CA PHE A 48 -6.26 14.35 -7.39
C PHE A 48 -7.11 15.20 -6.43
N GLU A 49 -6.91 16.52 -6.41
CA GLU A 49 -7.70 17.47 -5.61
C GLU A 49 -9.18 17.47 -6.00
N ASP A 50 -9.49 17.46 -7.31
CA ASP A 50 -10.85 17.38 -7.82
C ASP A 50 -11.52 16.05 -7.43
N THR A 51 -10.77 14.94 -7.48
CA THR A 51 -11.23 13.62 -7.03
C THR A 51 -11.62 13.65 -5.55
N LEU A 52 -10.82 14.26 -4.68
CA LEU A 52 -11.15 14.41 -3.26
C LEU A 52 -12.38 15.28 -3.06
N SER A 53 -12.55 16.36 -3.83
CA SER A 53 -13.73 17.21 -3.79
C SER A 53 -15.00 16.45 -4.21
N GLN A 54 -14.94 15.69 -5.29
CA GLN A 54 -16.05 14.84 -5.74
C GLN A 54 -16.37 13.73 -4.74
N ALA A 55 -15.36 13.15 -4.08
CA ALA A 55 -15.55 12.13 -3.05
C ALA A 55 -16.31 12.67 -1.84
N ARG A 56 -16.04 13.91 -1.39
CA ARG A 56 -16.82 14.60 -0.34
C ARG A 56 -18.29 14.73 -0.71
N ALA A 57 -18.56 15.17 -1.94
CA ALA A 57 -19.94 15.31 -2.44
C ALA A 57 -20.66 13.96 -2.55
N ALA A 58 -19.96 12.91 -2.97
CA ALA A 58 -20.49 11.56 -3.04
C ALA A 58 -20.76 10.98 -1.63
N TYR A 59 -19.87 11.20 -0.68
CA TYR A 59 -20.05 10.78 0.72
C TYR A 59 -21.28 11.44 1.37
N THR A 60 -21.50 12.73 1.12
CA THR A 60 -22.68 13.44 1.65
C THR A 60 -23.98 12.73 1.25
N LYS A 61 -24.09 12.26 0.00
CA LYS A 61 -25.27 11.51 -0.46
C LYS A 61 -25.41 10.15 0.25
N LEU A 62 -24.30 9.46 0.54
CA LEU A 62 -24.31 8.20 1.30
C LEU A 62 -24.76 8.44 2.74
N ALA A 63 -24.30 9.52 3.36
CA ALA A 63 -24.68 9.90 4.72
C ALA A 63 -26.19 10.27 4.81
N GLU A 64 -26.70 11.04 3.87
CA GLU A 64 -28.14 11.36 3.76
C GLU A 64 -29.01 10.10 3.57
N ALA A 65 -28.48 9.09 2.90
CA ALA A 65 -29.13 7.79 2.72
C ALA A 65 -28.96 6.83 3.91
N ASN A 66 -28.29 7.25 5.00
CA ASN A 66 -27.94 6.41 6.16
C ASN A 66 -27.12 5.15 5.82
N LEU A 67 -26.22 5.27 4.86
CA LEU A 67 -25.34 4.16 4.38
C LEU A 67 -23.93 4.22 4.98
N CYS A 68 -23.71 5.03 6.02
CA CYS A 68 -22.41 5.18 6.67
C CYS A 68 -22.40 4.45 8.01
N VAL A 69 -21.27 3.79 8.31
CA VAL A 69 -21.06 3.21 9.65
C VAL A 69 -20.71 4.32 10.66
N PRO A 70 -21.15 4.22 11.92
CA PRO A 70 -20.69 5.12 12.99
C PRO A 70 -19.17 5.05 13.15
N CYS A 71 -18.52 6.19 13.30
CA CYS A 71 -17.09 6.29 13.52
C CYS A 71 -16.76 7.54 14.33
N ASP A 72 -15.82 7.45 15.28
CA ASP A 72 -15.41 8.55 16.16
C ASP A 72 -14.77 9.71 15.40
N LEU A 73 -13.98 9.38 14.37
CA LEU A 73 -13.40 10.39 13.48
C LEU A 73 -14.37 10.73 12.34
N PRO A 74 -14.50 12.02 11.97
CA PRO A 74 -15.32 12.42 10.84
C PRO A 74 -14.78 11.89 9.52
N ALA A 75 -15.65 11.73 8.52
CA ALA A 75 -15.24 11.29 7.19
C ALA A 75 -14.26 12.25 6.50
N GLU A 76 -14.32 13.53 6.85
CA GLU A 76 -13.39 14.56 6.36
C GLU A 76 -11.93 14.18 6.64
N TYR A 77 -11.67 13.48 7.75
CA TYR A 77 -10.35 13.01 8.09
C TYR A 77 -9.76 12.11 6.98
N LEU A 78 -10.54 11.22 6.33
CA LEU A 78 -10.05 10.44 5.19
C LEU A 78 -9.64 11.35 4.03
N PHE A 79 -10.45 12.35 3.69
CA PHE A 79 -10.17 13.21 2.54
C PHE A 79 -8.98 14.15 2.76
N GLU A 80 -8.64 14.44 4.01
CA GLU A 80 -7.43 15.17 4.40
C GLU A 80 -6.21 14.25 4.50
N HIS A 81 -6.42 12.95 4.71
CA HIS A 81 -5.39 11.94 4.90
C HIS A 81 -5.44 10.83 3.83
N THR A 82 -5.83 11.20 2.63
CA THR A 82 -5.62 10.40 1.43
C THR A 82 -4.28 10.81 0.84
N TYR A 83 -3.29 9.96 1.06
CA TYR A 83 -1.92 10.13 0.62
C TYR A 83 -1.64 9.36 -0.66
N PHE A 84 -0.50 9.62 -1.27
CA PHE A 84 0.04 8.79 -2.33
C PHE A 84 1.55 8.59 -2.17
N VAL A 85 2.06 7.52 -2.75
CA VAL A 85 3.48 7.29 -2.99
C VAL A 85 3.73 7.29 -4.49
N VAL A 86 4.95 7.59 -4.89
CA VAL A 86 5.33 7.70 -6.31
C VAL A 86 6.58 6.88 -6.59
N GLY A 87 6.53 6.06 -7.62
CA GLY A 87 7.66 5.22 -7.99
C GLY A 87 7.50 4.59 -9.36
N ALA A 88 8.54 3.93 -9.84
CA ALA A 88 8.47 3.05 -10.98
C ALA A 88 8.42 1.61 -10.47
N HIS A 89 7.25 1.00 -10.59
CA HIS A 89 7.02 -0.41 -10.29
C HIS A 89 7.98 -1.32 -11.11
N PRO A 90 8.36 -2.50 -10.65
CA PRO A 90 9.24 -3.42 -11.41
C PRO A 90 8.83 -3.64 -12.86
N TYR A 91 7.53 -3.68 -13.17
CA TYR A 91 7.04 -3.78 -14.55
C TYR A 91 7.36 -2.57 -15.42
N SER A 92 7.48 -1.40 -14.82
CA SER A 92 7.76 -0.13 -15.48
C SER A 92 9.24 0.25 -15.45
N ALA A 93 10.08 -0.56 -14.81
CA ALA A 93 11.51 -0.27 -14.70
C ALA A 93 12.20 0.01 -16.06
N PRO A 94 11.88 -0.66 -17.18
CA PRO A 94 12.47 -0.32 -18.48
C PRO A 94 12.16 1.09 -18.98
N ASP A 95 11.06 1.68 -18.53
CA ASP A 95 10.61 3.03 -18.91
C ASP A 95 11.07 4.11 -17.92
N TYR A 96 11.77 3.73 -16.83
CA TYR A 96 12.34 4.67 -15.87
C TYR A 96 13.50 5.44 -16.52
N ASN A 97 13.28 6.71 -16.76
CA ASN A 97 14.20 7.61 -17.44
C ASN A 97 14.25 8.98 -16.73
N GLN A 98 15.02 9.90 -17.28
CA GLN A 98 15.19 11.24 -16.69
C GLN A 98 13.86 12.00 -16.51
N GLU A 99 12.87 11.82 -17.41
CA GLU A 99 11.56 12.46 -17.27
C GLU A 99 10.75 11.83 -16.13
N ALA A 100 10.81 10.50 -15.98
CA ALA A 100 10.17 9.80 -14.87
C ALA A 100 10.81 10.22 -13.54
N GLU A 101 12.13 10.31 -13.47
CA GLU A 101 12.84 10.78 -12.28
C GLU A 101 12.50 12.25 -11.95
N GLN A 102 12.36 13.10 -12.97
CA GLN A 102 11.94 14.49 -12.76
C GLN A 102 10.52 14.58 -12.18
N ARG A 103 9.57 13.74 -12.68
CA ARG A 103 8.21 13.63 -12.11
C ARG A 103 8.24 13.19 -10.66
N LEU A 104 9.12 12.22 -10.34
CA LEU A 104 9.32 11.77 -8.97
C LEU A 104 9.67 12.96 -8.05
N PHE A 105 10.71 13.71 -8.39
CA PHE A 105 11.12 14.86 -7.59
C PHE A 105 10.03 15.91 -7.44
N GLU A 106 9.32 16.24 -8.53
CA GLU A 106 8.23 17.22 -8.49
C GLU A 106 7.07 16.77 -7.57
N LEU A 107 6.73 15.47 -7.61
CA LEU A 107 5.63 14.94 -6.79
C LEU A 107 6.01 14.74 -5.33
N LEU A 108 7.28 14.46 -5.03
CA LEU A 108 7.78 14.37 -3.64
C LEU A 108 7.67 15.70 -2.88
N GLU A 109 7.63 16.83 -3.58
CA GLU A 109 7.40 18.15 -2.95
C GLU A 109 5.93 18.42 -2.59
N TYR A 110 5.00 17.58 -3.06
CA TYR A 110 3.58 17.76 -2.75
C TYR A 110 3.23 17.20 -1.36
N PRO A 111 2.53 17.97 -0.51
CA PRO A 111 2.33 17.61 0.90
C PRO A 111 1.63 16.29 1.15
N LEU A 112 0.83 15.80 0.20
CA LEU A 112 0.15 14.51 0.31
C LEU A 112 0.94 13.36 -0.33
N CYS A 113 2.11 13.61 -0.92
CA CYS A 113 3.07 12.58 -1.28
C CYS A 113 3.89 12.20 -0.05
N VAL A 114 3.79 10.96 0.38
CA VAL A 114 4.41 10.51 1.64
C VAL A 114 5.63 9.61 1.44
N GLY A 115 5.99 9.27 0.21
CA GLY A 115 7.12 8.39 -0.01
C GLY A 115 7.37 8.00 -1.46
N VAL A 116 8.36 7.15 -1.63
CA VAL A 116 8.75 6.51 -2.89
C VAL A 116 8.17 5.09 -2.92
N GLY A 117 7.32 4.80 -3.89
CA GLY A 117 6.65 3.50 -4.02
C GLY A 117 5.62 3.49 -5.16
N GLU A 118 5.22 2.32 -5.64
CA GLU A 118 5.81 1.02 -5.33
C GLU A 118 7.16 0.86 -6.04
N ILE A 119 8.17 0.39 -5.33
CA ILE A 119 9.48 0.06 -5.89
C ILE A 119 9.91 -1.33 -5.42
N GLY A 120 10.76 -2.00 -6.15
CA GLY A 120 11.24 -3.31 -5.70
C GLY A 120 11.52 -4.29 -6.83
N LEU A 121 11.15 -5.56 -6.62
CA LEU A 121 11.47 -6.69 -7.47
C LEU A 121 10.25 -7.59 -7.68
N ASP A 122 10.00 -7.98 -8.93
CA ASP A 122 8.97 -8.96 -9.29
C ASP A 122 9.54 -10.00 -10.24
N PHE A 123 9.64 -11.23 -9.77
CA PHE A 123 10.05 -12.40 -10.56
C PHE A 123 8.88 -13.35 -10.81
N GLY A 124 7.67 -12.87 -10.56
CA GLY A 124 6.45 -13.61 -10.84
C GLY A 124 6.21 -13.83 -12.34
N PRO A 125 5.26 -14.71 -12.68
CA PRO A 125 5.07 -15.21 -14.04
C PRO A 125 4.59 -14.17 -15.06
N TYR A 126 4.26 -12.97 -14.62
CA TYR A 126 3.76 -11.88 -15.47
C TYR A 126 4.79 -10.77 -15.70
N CYS A 127 5.94 -10.83 -15.05
CA CYS A 127 7.03 -9.88 -15.22
C CYS A 127 8.09 -10.45 -16.19
N GLU A 128 8.30 -9.77 -17.30
CA GLU A 128 9.32 -10.13 -18.31
C GLU A 128 10.56 -9.22 -18.21
N VAL A 129 10.59 -8.32 -17.22
CA VAL A 129 11.71 -7.39 -17.01
C VAL A 129 12.89 -8.13 -16.38
N SER A 130 14.08 -7.96 -16.95
CA SER A 130 15.28 -8.62 -16.40
C SER A 130 15.62 -8.13 -14.98
N GLU A 131 16.17 -9.02 -14.17
CA GLU A 131 16.65 -8.72 -12.83
C GLU A 131 17.58 -7.50 -12.80
N GLU A 132 18.52 -7.42 -13.73
CA GLU A 132 19.47 -6.32 -13.81
C GLU A 132 18.80 -4.95 -13.91
N VAL A 133 17.77 -4.84 -14.74
CA VAL A 133 17.00 -3.58 -14.93
C VAL A 133 16.17 -3.26 -13.68
N GLN A 134 15.46 -4.26 -13.13
CA GLN A 134 14.68 -4.06 -11.91
C GLN A 134 15.58 -3.62 -10.75
N ARG A 135 16.71 -4.29 -10.55
CA ARG A 135 17.67 -3.99 -9.49
C ARG A 135 18.23 -2.57 -9.62
N GLN A 136 18.68 -2.17 -10.81
CA GLN A 136 19.22 -0.83 -11.04
C GLN A 136 18.20 0.27 -10.70
N VAL A 137 16.95 0.09 -11.14
CA VAL A 137 15.88 1.06 -10.88
C VAL A 137 15.45 1.06 -9.42
N PHE A 138 15.39 -0.10 -8.79
CA PHE A 138 15.10 -0.22 -7.35
C PHE A 138 16.18 0.50 -6.52
N GLU A 139 17.48 0.18 -6.74
CA GLU A 139 18.59 0.80 -6.02
C GLU A 139 18.62 2.33 -6.23
N ARG A 140 18.33 2.82 -7.45
CA ARG A 140 18.27 4.26 -7.72
C ARG A 140 17.14 4.95 -6.94
N GLN A 141 15.95 4.39 -6.93
CA GLN A 141 14.81 4.95 -6.22
C GLN A 141 14.99 4.87 -4.70
N LEU A 142 15.59 3.79 -4.19
CA LEU A 142 15.96 3.66 -2.78
C LEU A 142 16.99 4.74 -2.37
N SER A 143 17.98 5.04 -3.23
CA SER A 143 18.93 6.14 -3.01
C SER A 143 18.20 7.49 -2.90
N ILE A 144 17.26 7.76 -3.81
CA ILE A 144 16.44 8.99 -3.77
C ILE A 144 15.64 9.07 -2.45
N ALA A 145 15.05 7.96 -2.01
CA ALA A 145 14.34 7.92 -0.73
C ALA A 145 15.25 8.27 0.45
N HIS A 146 16.49 7.80 0.45
CA HIS A 146 17.50 8.18 1.47
C HIS A 146 17.88 9.65 1.38
N GLU A 147 18.19 10.15 0.17
CA GLU A 147 18.64 11.53 -0.08
C GLU A 147 17.58 12.55 0.35
N HIS A 148 16.30 12.22 0.15
CA HIS A 148 15.16 13.09 0.45
C HIS A 148 14.43 12.74 1.75
N ASN A 149 14.97 11.80 2.56
CA ASN A 149 14.35 11.32 3.79
C ASN A 149 12.88 10.89 3.59
N GLN A 150 12.61 10.15 2.53
CA GLN A 150 11.29 9.66 2.17
C GLN A 150 11.07 8.22 2.66
N ARG A 151 9.81 7.85 2.87
CA ARG A 151 9.39 6.47 3.12
C ARG A 151 9.49 5.66 1.84
N VAL A 152 9.52 4.34 2.01
CA VAL A 152 9.52 3.41 0.87
C VAL A 152 8.40 2.39 1.04
N GLU A 153 7.62 2.19 -0.02
CA GLU A 153 6.67 1.09 -0.18
C GLU A 153 7.27 0.07 -1.13
N LEU A 154 7.56 -1.14 -0.60
CA LEU A 154 8.24 -2.21 -1.33
C LEU A 154 7.26 -3.19 -1.94
N HIS A 155 7.38 -3.37 -3.25
CA HIS A 155 6.79 -4.47 -3.98
C HIS A 155 7.81 -5.61 -4.14
N LEU A 156 7.54 -6.76 -3.50
CA LEU A 156 8.39 -7.95 -3.63
C LEU A 156 7.55 -9.14 -4.02
N ARG A 157 7.92 -9.79 -5.12
CA ARG A 157 7.25 -10.98 -5.60
C ARG A 157 8.24 -11.99 -6.14
N ASP A 158 8.28 -13.15 -5.51
CA ASP A 158 9.15 -14.26 -5.92
C ASP A 158 8.65 -14.98 -7.17
N GLY A 159 9.54 -15.74 -7.78
CA GLY A 159 9.20 -16.73 -8.78
C GLY A 159 8.45 -17.92 -8.19
N ALA A 160 8.27 -18.95 -9.00
CA ALA A 160 7.68 -20.18 -8.53
C ALA A 160 8.70 -20.96 -7.66
N ASP A 161 8.30 -21.31 -6.45
CA ASP A 161 9.07 -22.17 -5.54
C ASP A 161 10.47 -21.61 -5.13
N ASP A 162 10.65 -20.28 -5.12
CA ASP A 162 11.89 -19.64 -4.66
C ASP A 162 11.60 -18.43 -3.74
N THR A 163 12.67 -17.79 -3.22
CA THR A 163 12.62 -16.59 -2.38
C THR A 163 13.52 -15.49 -2.93
N HIS A 164 13.80 -15.53 -4.23
CA HIS A 164 14.86 -14.75 -4.84
C HIS A 164 14.64 -13.23 -4.79
N ALA A 165 13.40 -12.76 -4.97
CA ALA A 165 13.09 -11.33 -4.86
C ALA A 165 13.32 -10.82 -3.44
N HIS A 166 12.84 -11.58 -2.45
CA HIS A 166 13.03 -11.22 -1.03
C HIS A 166 14.50 -11.29 -0.62
N ASP A 167 15.24 -12.33 -1.01
CA ASP A 167 16.66 -12.48 -0.68
C ASP A 167 17.50 -11.34 -1.26
N LEU A 168 17.28 -10.98 -2.53
CA LEU A 168 17.97 -9.89 -3.20
C LEU A 168 17.59 -8.52 -2.61
N ALA A 169 16.30 -8.29 -2.32
CA ALA A 169 15.86 -7.07 -1.67
C ALA A 169 16.48 -6.92 -0.26
N LEU A 170 16.56 -8.01 0.50
CA LEU A 170 17.19 -8.03 1.81
C LEU A 170 18.71 -7.73 1.72
N GLU A 171 19.41 -8.27 0.71
CA GLU A 171 20.80 -7.92 0.44
C GLU A 171 20.96 -6.42 0.17
N ILE A 172 20.11 -5.86 -0.69
CA ILE A 172 20.12 -4.43 -1.04
C ILE A 172 19.86 -3.58 0.21
N LEU A 173 18.83 -3.89 1.01
CA LEU A 173 18.50 -3.17 2.23
C LEU A 173 19.61 -3.28 3.30
N ASN A 174 20.26 -4.42 3.44
CA ASN A 174 21.41 -4.56 4.35
C ASN A 174 22.59 -3.71 3.90
N ARG A 175 22.82 -3.57 2.60
CA ARG A 175 23.93 -2.78 2.04
C ARG A 175 23.64 -1.28 2.03
N MET A 176 22.45 -0.87 1.65
CA MET A 176 22.08 0.54 1.51
C MET A 176 21.43 1.13 2.76
N GLY A 177 20.93 0.28 3.65
CA GLY A 177 20.14 0.64 4.81
C GLY A 177 18.63 0.73 4.50
N VAL A 178 17.81 0.66 5.54
CA VAL A 178 16.38 0.97 5.47
C VAL A 178 16.20 2.48 5.65
N PRO A 179 15.37 3.17 4.85
CA PRO A 179 15.11 4.59 5.01
C PRO A 179 14.62 4.95 6.41
N LYS A 180 15.18 5.98 7.02
CA LYS A 180 14.83 6.40 8.39
C LYS A 180 13.39 6.84 8.53
N ALA A 181 12.80 7.36 7.46
CA ALA A 181 11.39 7.77 7.45
C ALA A 181 10.43 6.58 7.54
N GLY A 182 10.85 5.38 7.15
CA GLY A 182 10.09 4.14 7.19
C GLY A 182 10.19 3.35 5.89
N CYS A 183 9.90 2.08 5.99
CA CYS A 183 9.83 1.16 4.86
C CYS A 183 8.76 0.12 5.17
N ASP A 184 7.92 -0.26 4.23
CA ASP A 184 7.00 -1.37 4.40
C ASP A 184 7.10 -2.38 3.25
N LEU A 185 6.74 -3.61 3.59
CA LEU A 185 6.46 -4.67 2.63
C LEU A 185 4.98 -4.57 2.30
N HIS A 186 4.67 -4.03 1.15
CA HIS A 186 3.32 -3.98 0.60
C HIS A 186 2.86 -5.39 0.21
N CYS A 187 1.56 -5.63 0.35
CA CYS A 187 0.86 -6.83 -0.10
C CYS A 187 1.54 -8.15 0.30
N TYR A 188 1.90 -8.27 1.59
CA TYR A 188 2.65 -9.42 2.06
C TYR A 188 1.83 -10.71 1.98
N THR A 189 2.35 -11.73 1.26
CA THR A 189 1.66 -12.99 0.99
C THR A 189 2.44 -14.24 1.38
N ASP A 190 3.57 -14.09 2.08
CA ASP A 190 4.45 -15.20 2.44
C ASP A 190 4.37 -15.57 3.93
N GLY A 191 5.20 -16.53 4.33
CA GLY A 191 5.27 -17.04 5.69
C GLY A 191 6.14 -16.19 6.62
N PRO A 192 6.13 -16.51 7.93
CA PRO A 192 6.88 -15.76 8.93
C PRO A 192 8.40 -15.81 8.73
N GLU A 193 8.92 -16.84 8.12
CA GLU A 193 10.36 -17.03 7.91
C GLU A 193 10.93 -15.98 6.96
N ILE A 194 10.21 -15.67 5.88
CA ILE A 194 10.58 -14.65 4.89
C ILE A 194 10.36 -13.24 5.48
N MET A 195 9.28 -13.04 6.24
CA MET A 195 8.97 -11.76 6.88
C MET A 195 10.02 -11.33 7.92
N LYS A 196 10.48 -12.29 8.74
CA LYS A 196 11.27 -12.00 9.93
C LYS A 196 12.53 -11.15 9.66
N PRO A 197 13.38 -11.43 8.65
CA PRO A 197 14.55 -10.61 8.38
C PRO A 197 14.23 -9.14 8.10
N PHE A 198 13.13 -8.86 7.40
CA PHE A 198 12.68 -7.48 7.14
C PHE A 198 12.13 -6.81 8.40
N ALA A 199 11.38 -7.55 9.20
CA ALA A 199 10.91 -7.07 10.50
C ALA A 199 12.08 -6.75 11.46
N ASP A 200 13.14 -7.57 11.45
CA ASP A 200 14.36 -7.33 12.23
C ASP A 200 15.10 -6.04 11.77
N LEU A 201 14.97 -5.66 10.49
CA LEU A 201 15.46 -4.37 9.97
C LEU A 201 14.54 -3.19 10.30
N GLY A 202 13.38 -3.41 10.90
CA GLY A 202 12.41 -2.38 11.26
C GLY A 202 11.37 -2.07 10.19
N CYS A 203 11.28 -2.86 9.12
CA CYS A 203 10.24 -2.68 8.11
C CYS A 203 8.85 -2.97 8.69
N PHE A 204 7.87 -2.19 8.29
CA PHE A 204 6.46 -2.52 8.47
C PHE A 204 6.04 -3.62 7.50
N VAL A 205 4.93 -4.28 7.81
CA VAL A 205 4.38 -5.36 6.97
C VAL A 205 2.89 -5.13 6.78
N ALA A 206 2.47 -4.91 5.56
CA ALA A 206 1.08 -4.66 5.20
C ALA A 206 0.40 -5.96 4.72
N PHE A 207 -0.69 -6.32 5.41
CA PHE A 207 -1.46 -7.52 5.12
C PHE A 207 -2.80 -7.16 4.45
N GLY A 208 -3.02 -7.74 3.28
CA GLY A 208 -4.20 -7.53 2.46
C GLY A 208 -5.25 -8.64 2.53
N GLY A 209 -6.18 -8.61 1.58
CA GLY A 209 -7.30 -9.54 1.49
C GLY A 209 -6.90 -11.02 1.39
N ALA A 210 -5.71 -11.32 0.86
CA ALA A 210 -5.17 -12.68 0.76
C ALA A 210 -5.12 -13.41 2.12
N ALA A 211 -4.90 -12.70 3.21
CA ALA A 211 -4.88 -13.27 4.56
C ALA A 211 -6.23 -13.86 4.99
N THR A 212 -7.32 -13.44 4.37
CA THR A 212 -8.67 -13.96 4.65
C THR A 212 -8.96 -15.28 3.93
N PHE A 213 -8.16 -15.64 2.91
CA PHE A 213 -8.45 -16.81 2.06
C PHE A 213 -8.27 -18.12 2.81
N LYS A 214 -9.04 -19.13 2.40
CA LYS A 214 -9.09 -20.44 3.08
C LYS A 214 -7.72 -21.14 3.19
N ARG A 215 -6.85 -20.98 2.18
CA ARG A 215 -5.56 -21.68 2.08
C ARG A 215 -4.35 -20.79 2.43
N SER A 216 -4.53 -19.70 3.15
CA SER A 216 -3.47 -18.73 3.49
C SER A 216 -2.99 -18.92 4.94
N ASP A 217 -2.66 -20.16 5.32
CA ASP A 217 -2.20 -20.43 6.69
C ASP A 217 -0.84 -19.78 6.97
N ASP A 218 0.05 -19.72 5.98
CA ASP A 218 1.37 -19.11 6.11
C ASP A 218 1.25 -17.59 6.31
N ILE A 219 0.41 -16.90 5.53
CA ILE A 219 0.13 -15.47 5.70
C ILE A 219 -0.44 -15.21 7.09
N ARG A 220 -1.38 -16.04 7.57
CA ARG A 220 -1.93 -15.92 8.93
C ARG A 220 -0.89 -16.16 10.01
N ALA A 221 0.04 -17.09 9.80
CA ALA A 221 1.16 -17.29 10.71
C ALA A 221 2.08 -16.07 10.74
N ALA A 222 2.37 -15.46 9.57
CA ALA A 222 3.11 -14.20 9.50
C ALA A 222 2.39 -13.05 10.23
N MET A 223 1.07 -12.87 10.00
CA MET A 223 0.27 -11.86 10.71
C MET A 223 0.35 -11.98 12.24
N ILE A 224 0.35 -13.21 12.77
CA ILE A 224 0.41 -13.48 14.21
C ILE A 224 1.81 -13.22 14.76
N SER A 225 2.85 -13.53 14.01
CA SER A 225 4.26 -13.37 14.43
C SER A 225 4.84 -12.00 14.12
N CYS A 226 4.14 -11.18 13.33
CA CYS A 226 4.57 -9.81 13.03
C CYS A 226 4.64 -8.99 14.32
N PRO A 227 5.75 -8.26 14.56
CA PRO A 227 5.85 -7.36 15.71
C PRO A 227 4.71 -6.34 15.72
N GLU A 228 4.09 -6.12 16.88
CA GLU A 228 2.93 -5.21 17.01
C GLU A 228 3.21 -3.83 16.42
N ALA A 229 4.43 -3.32 16.60
CA ALA A 229 4.84 -2.00 16.11
C ALA A 229 5.05 -1.91 14.59
N GLN A 230 4.93 -3.01 13.83
CA GLN A 230 5.23 -3.05 12.40
C GLN A 230 4.03 -3.51 11.57
N LEU A 231 2.91 -3.80 12.23
CA LEU A 231 1.71 -4.37 11.60
C LEU A 231 0.90 -3.29 10.88
N LEU A 232 0.64 -3.48 9.59
CA LEU A 232 -0.24 -2.65 8.77
C LEU A 232 -1.33 -3.48 8.10
N SER A 233 -2.36 -2.83 7.59
CA SER A 233 -3.43 -3.43 6.80
C SER A 233 -3.66 -2.67 5.51
N GLU A 234 -4.02 -3.40 4.45
CA GLU A 234 -4.24 -2.84 3.12
C GLU A 234 -5.31 -3.60 2.33
N THR A 235 -5.54 -3.24 1.07
CA THR A 235 -6.46 -3.95 0.17
C THR A 235 -5.82 -4.48 -1.10
N ASP A 236 -4.77 -3.86 -1.61
CA ASP A 236 -4.19 -4.09 -2.95
C ASP A 236 -5.26 -3.97 -4.07
N PHE A 237 -6.12 -2.95 -3.95
CA PHE A 237 -7.17 -2.65 -4.94
C PHE A 237 -6.57 -2.46 -6.36
N PRO A 238 -7.13 -3.13 -7.39
CA PRO A 238 -8.42 -3.83 -7.45
C PRO A 238 -8.35 -5.35 -7.21
N TYR A 239 -7.23 -5.86 -6.75
CA TYR A 239 -6.95 -7.29 -6.61
C TYR A 239 -7.33 -7.82 -5.23
N MET A 240 -7.31 -9.14 -5.08
CA MET A 240 -7.41 -9.87 -3.82
C MET A 240 -8.55 -9.45 -2.88
N ALA A 241 -9.77 -9.25 -3.42
CA ALA A 241 -10.94 -8.99 -2.60
C ALA A 241 -11.04 -10.00 -1.44
N PRO A 242 -11.18 -9.55 -0.18
CA PRO A 242 -11.21 -10.43 0.98
C PRO A 242 -12.48 -11.30 1.03
N GLU A 243 -12.42 -12.40 1.78
CA GLU A 243 -13.65 -13.12 2.15
C GLU A 243 -14.55 -12.21 3.03
N PRO A 244 -15.88 -12.24 2.85
CA PRO A 244 -16.66 -13.13 1.98
C PRO A 244 -16.83 -12.65 0.53
N LEU A 245 -16.16 -11.58 0.13
CA LEU A 245 -16.33 -10.90 -1.17
C LEU A 245 -15.36 -11.40 -2.25
N ARG A 246 -14.61 -12.45 -1.97
CA ARG A 246 -13.62 -13.04 -2.86
C ARG A 246 -14.20 -13.37 -4.23
N GLY A 247 -13.42 -13.03 -5.29
CA GLY A 247 -13.82 -13.23 -6.69
C GLY A 247 -14.48 -12.03 -7.34
N GLY A 248 -14.83 -11.00 -6.55
CA GLY A 248 -15.18 -9.67 -7.03
C GLY A 248 -13.96 -8.76 -7.18
N GLU A 249 -14.17 -7.57 -7.71
CA GLU A 249 -13.19 -6.49 -7.68
C GLU A 249 -13.03 -6.00 -6.23
N CYS A 250 -11.78 -5.93 -5.74
CA CYS A 250 -11.51 -5.34 -4.43
C CYS A 250 -11.77 -3.84 -4.46
N THR A 251 -12.15 -3.25 -3.35
CA THR A 251 -12.27 -1.79 -3.18
C THR A 251 -11.62 -1.36 -1.87
N PRO A 252 -11.17 -0.11 -1.71
CA PRO A 252 -10.58 0.37 -0.47
C PRO A 252 -11.49 0.20 0.76
N ALA A 253 -12.80 0.23 0.58
CA ALA A 253 -13.78 -0.03 1.64
C ALA A 253 -13.68 -1.45 2.23
N MET A 254 -13.14 -2.41 1.46
CA MET A 254 -13.06 -3.82 1.88
C MET A 254 -11.95 -4.10 2.89
N VAL A 255 -11.06 -3.13 3.17
CA VAL A 255 -10.02 -3.26 4.21
C VAL A 255 -10.60 -3.66 5.57
N VAL A 256 -11.83 -3.28 5.86
CA VAL A 256 -12.52 -3.63 7.12
C VAL A 256 -12.60 -5.14 7.35
N HIS A 257 -12.71 -5.95 6.29
CA HIS A 257 -12.73 -7.41 6.39
C HIS A 257 -11.36 -7.98 6.72
N THR A 258 -10.28 -7.40 6.17
CA THR A 258 -8.90 -7.75 6.50
C THR A 258 -8.59 -7.39 7.95
N VAL A 259 -8.94 -6.17 8.37
CA VAL A 259 -8.76 -5.67 9.76
C VAL A 259 -9.51 -6.56 10.76
N GLU A 260 -10.77 -6.88 10.48
CA GLU A 260 -11.56 -7.76 11.35
C GLU A 260 -10.96 -9.17 11.43
N ARG A 261 -10.50 -9.73 10.30
CA ARG A 261 -9.86 -11.04 10.27
C ARG A 261 -8.57 -11.05 11.08
N LEU A 262 -7.75 -10.03 10.96
CA LEU A 262 -6.52 -9.87 11.74
C LEU A 262 -6.81 -9.77 13.23
N ALA A 263 -7.77 -8.93 13.62
CA ALA A 263 -8.18 -8.76 15.01
C ALA A 263 -8.72 -10.06 15.61
N GLU A 264 -9.54 -10.80 14.86
CA GLU A 264 -10.05 -12.09 15.27
C GLU A 264 -8.94 -13.14 15.49
N LEU A 265 -7.97 -13.23 14.57
CA LEU A 265 -6.83 -14.14 14.68
C LEU A 265 -5.97 -13.84 15.89
N ARG A 266 -5.66 -12.57 16.15
CA ARG A 266 -4.86 -12.15 17.30
C ARG A 266 -5.59 -12.40 18.61
N TRP A 267 -6.91 -12.20 18.65
CA TRP A 267 -7.72 -12.57 19.80
C TRP A 267 -7.70 -14.08 20.06
N GLN A 268 -7.94 -14.89 19.04
CA GLN A 268 -8.01 -16.36 19.16
C GLN A 268 -6.67 -17.01 19.51
N ARG A 269 -5.56 -16.46 19.03
CA ARG A 269 -4.23 -17.09 19.11
C ARG A 269 -3.32 -16.48 20.16
N LEU A 270 -3.50 -15.21 20.49
CA LEU A 270 -2.63 -14.44 21.38
C LEU A 270 -3.39 -13.86 22.59
N ASP A 271 -4.72 -14.07 22.68
CA ASP A 271 -5.60 -13.48 23.70
C ASP A 271 -5.53 -11.94 23.73
N ILE A 272 -5.30 -11.32 22.57
CA ILE A 272 -5.25 -9.86 22.41
C ILE A 272 -6.65 -9.37 22.04
N PRO A 273 -7.27 -8.47 22.82
CA PRO A 273 -8.58 -7.90 22.51
C PRO A 273 -8.60 -7.26 21.10
N LYS A 274 -9.70 -7.42 20.38
CA LYS A 274 -9.85 -6.89 19.02
C LYS A 274 -9.61 -5.38 18.96
N GLU A 275 -10.15 -4.66 19.93
CA GLU A 275 -10.01 -3.20 20.06
C GLU A 275 -8.53 -2.78 20.15
N LYS A 276 -7.71 -3.57 20.86
CA LYS A 276 -6.28 -3.32 20.93
C LYS A 276 -5.61 -3.49 19.55
N THR A 277 -6.05 -4.47 18.77
CA THR A 277 -5.52 -4.66 17.41
C THR A 277 -5.92 -3.49 16.48
N TYR A 278 -7.16 -2.99 16.58
CA TYR A 278 -7.57 -1.80 15.83
C TYR A 278 -6.74 -0.57 16.20
N THR A 279 -6.49 -0.37 17.50
CA THR A 279 -5.63 0.73 17.98
C THR A 279 -4.21 0.60 17.43
N ILE A 280 -3.61 -0.59 17.49
CA ILE A 280 -2.25 -0.85 16.97
C ILE A 280 -2.16 -0.52 15.47
N LEU A 281 -3.11 -1.02 14.67
CA LEU A 281 -3.13 -0.74 13.22
C LEU A 281 -3.25 0.76 12.93
N TRP A 282 -4.11 1.46 13.67
CA TRP A 282 -4.29 2.90 13.54
C TRP A 282 -3.03 3.68 13.91
N GLU A 283 -2.43 3.41 15.08
CA GLU A 283 -1.21 4.06 15.55
C GLU A 283 -0.03 3.78 14.62
N ASN A 284 0.08 2.55 14.09
CA ASN A 284 1.11 2.19 13.14
C ASN A 284 0.94 2.93 11.80
N ALA A 285 -0.28 3.04 11.28
CA ALA A 285 -0.56 3.80 10.07
C ALA A 285 -0.19 5.28 10.25
N GLN A 286 -0.57 5.89 11.39
CA GLN A 286 -0.18 7.27 11.71
C GLN A 286 1.34 7.43 11.77
N ARG A 287 2.02 6.49 12.44
CA ARG A 287 3.49 6.53 12.54
C ARG A 287 4.14 6.32 11.16
N PHE A 288 3.62 5.42 10.35
CA PHE A 288 4.16 5.19 9.00
C PHE A 288 4.07 6.44 8.13
N VAL A 289 2.99 7.21 8.22
CA VAL A 289 2.88 8.48 7.46
C VAL A 289 3.47 9.69 8.18
N GLY A 290 3.98 9.55 9.41
CA GLY A 290 4.67 10.61 10.16
C GLY A 290 3.74 11.58 10.86
N LEU A 291 2.55 11.14 11.26
CA LEU A 291 1.60 11.91 12.08
C LEU A 291 1.77 11.67 13.59
N ALA A 292 2.57 10.68 14.00
CA ALA A 292 2.84 10.32 15.39
C ALA A 292 4.35 10.35 15.69
#